data_5940592e8ac75ac208d553fa3cea1469
#
_entry.id   5940592e8ac75ac208d553fa3cea1469
#
_cell.length_a   1.000
_cell.length_b   1.000
_cell.length_c   1.000
_cell.angle_alpha   90.00
_cell.angle_beta   90.00
_cell.angle_gamma   90.00
#
_symmetry.space_group_name_H-M   'P 1'
#
loop_
_entity.id
_entity.type
_entity.pdbx_description
1 polymer ?
#
loop_
_entity_poly.entity_id
_entity_poly.type
_entity_poly.pdbx_seq_one_letter_code
_entity_poly.pdbx_strand_id
1 'polypeptide(L)'
;MNYLKGIGFLTNSDRVYPDLVFSLPEIMIPHVNKKQGGRPVVGLGVMTYAGRYSVEKPSNATYLEYLNNLVAFAGWLLAHDYVIRLLTGEVSDSSVSDEFKSLLKESLGQYDEERIIDEPALSVEQLLPQIAAADIVVATRFHNVLLALVLNKPVVSISFHHKCASLMSEMGLAEYCHDINHMNTGRLIQQFQDVEKNAEKLKPVIRQRVEQSRKALDEQYNLIFKSI
;
A
#
# COMPACT_ATOMS: atom_id res chain seq x y z
N MET A 1 20.02 -8.93 2.19
CA MET A 1 20.87 -10.14 2.17
C MET A 1 22.36 -9.84 2.22
N ASN A 2 22.91 -8.98 1.35
CA ASN A 2 24.35 -8.71 1.32
C ASN A 2 24.93 -8.18 2.63
N TYR A 3 24.20 -7.37 3.39
CA TYR A 3 24.64 -6.86 4.69
C TYR A 3 24.85 -7.98 5.71
N LEU A 4 23.88 -8.87 5.90
CA LEU A 4 23.98 -9.97 6.87
C LEU A 4 25.08 -10.98 6.50
N LYS A 5 25.32 -11.20 5.20
CA LYS A 5 26.46 -11.99 4.72
C LYS A 5 27.79 -11.30 5.05
N GLY A 6 27.85 -9.97 4.87
CA GLY A 6 29.06 -9.18 5.12
C GLY A 6 29.49 -9.15 6.58
N ILE A 7 28.55 -9.29 7.53
CA ILE A 7 28.83 -9.34 8.98
C ILE A 7 28.84 -10.78 9.54
N GLY A 8 28.79 -11.81 8.67
CA GLY A 8 28.93 -13.21 9.08
C GLY A 8 27.67 -13.85 9.72
N PHE A 9 26.52 -13.15 9.65
CA PHE A 9 25.24 -13.66 10.19
C PHE A 9 24.43 -14.50 9.22
N LEU A 10 24.81 -14.53 7.92
CA LEU A 10 24.18 -15.37 6.90
C LEU A 10 25.22 -16.26 6.24
N THR A 11 24.90 -17.54 6.17
CA THR A 11 25.66 -18.54 5.40
C THR A 11 25.02 -18.70 4.00
N ASN A 12 25.68 -19.47 3.12
CA ASN A 12 25.13 -19.78 1.80
C ASN A 12 23.96 -20.78 1.87
N SER A 13 23.73 -21.42 3.02
CA SER A 13 22.63 -22.34 3.29
C SER A 13 21.38 -21.65 3.85
N ASP A 14 21.49 -20.40 4.32
CA ASP A 14 20.36 -19.68 4.88
C ASP A 14 19.40 -19.25 3.77
N ARG A 15 18.12 -19.58 3.97
CA ARG A 15 17.05 -19.23 3.04
C ARG A 15 16.36 -17.94 3.48
N VAL A 16 15.87 -17.19 2.50
CA VAL A 16 15.02 -16.02 2.73
C VAL A 16 13.59 -16.41 2.42
N TYR A 17 12.71 -16.06 3.33
CA TYR A 17 11.29 -16.33 3.21
C TYR A 17 10.50 -15.02 3.11
N PRO A 18 9.29 -15.05 2.53
CA PRO A 18 8.40 -13.90 2.46
C PRO A 18 7.99 -13.39 3.85
N ASP A 19 7.38 -12.21 3.88
CA ASP A 19 6.77 -11.68 5.09
C ASP A 19 5.65 -12.59 5.60
N LEU A 20 5.57 -12.77 6.92
CA LEU A 20 4.59 -13.67 7.56
C LEU A 20 3.13 -13.29 7.30
N VAL A 21 2.86 -12.06 6.91
CA VAL A 21 1.51 -11.59 6.53
C VAL A 21 0.94 -12.38 5.36
N PHE A 22 1.77 -12.96 4.49
CA PHE A 22 1.27 -13.84 3.42
C PHE A 22 0.60 -15.12 3.95
N SER A 23 0.89 -15.55 5.18
CA SER A 23 0.19 -16.68 5.83
C SER A 23 -1.07 -16.29 6.59
N LEU A 24 -1.59 -15.07 6.37
CA LEU A 24 -2.86 -14.64 6.96
C LEU A 24 -3.97 -15.66 6.67
N PRO A 25 -4.66 -16.18 7.72
CA PRO A 25 -5.70 -17.19 7.52
C PRO A 25 -6.86 -16.71 6.64
N GLU A 26 -7.38 -17.57 5.79
CA GLU A 26 -8.50 -17.22 4.88
C GLU A 26 -9.74 -16.72 5.64
N ILE A 27 -9.96 -17.23 6.86
CA ILE A 27 -11.07 -16.80 7.72
C ILE A 27 -10.99 -15.30 8.09
N MET A 28 -9.80 -14.71 8.05
CA MET A 28 -9.61 -13.28 8.29
C MET A 28 -9.81 -12.44 7.03
N ILE A 29 -9.92 -13.07 5.85
CA ILE A 29 -10.12 -12.35 4.59
C ILE A 29 -11.59 -11.96 4.47
N PRO A 30 -11.93 -10.66 4.51
CA PRO A 30 -13.31 -10.22 4.49
C PRO A 30 -13.95 -10.45 3.12
N HIS A 31 -15.16 -11.00 3.11
CA HIS A 31 -15.99 -11.06 1.91
C HIS A 31 -16.79 -9.76 1.79
N VAL A 32 -16.38 -8.89 0.89
CA VAL A 32 -17.10 -7.65 0.61
C VAL A 32 -18.02 -7.83 -0.60
N ASN A 33 -19.32 -7.83 -0.37
CA ASN A 33 -20.32 -7.77 -1.44
C ASN A 33 -20.38 -6.33 -1.96
N LYS A 34 -19.77 -6.06 -3.10
CA LYS A 34 -19.93 -4.76 -3.76
C LYS A 34 -21.35 -4.60 -4.31
N LYS A 35 -21.97 -3.47 -4.01
CA LYS A 35 -23.18 -3.06 -4.72
C LYS A 35 -22.81 -2.78 -6.18
N GLN A 36 -23.48 -3.46 -7.12
CA GLN A 36 -23.34 -3.16 -8.54
C GLN A 36 -23.80 -1.71 -8.80
N GLY A 37 -23.00 -0.95 -9.56
CA GLY A 37 -23.32 0.42 -9.97
C GLY A 37 -22.89 1.53 -9.01
N GLY A 38 -22.11 1.23 -7.97
CA GLY A 38 -21.49 2.24 -7.11
C GLY A 38 -20.27 2.90 -7.77
N ARG A 39 -19.91 4.10 -7.30
CA ARG A 39 -18.64 4.75 -7.68
C ARG A 39 -17.46 3.86 -7.30
N PRO A 40 -16.38 3.84 -8.11
CA PRO A 40 -15.17 3.11 -7.76
C PRO A 40 -14.51 3.73 -6.51
N VAL A 41 -14.01 2.87 -5.64
CA VAL A 41 -13.40 3.26 -4.36
C VAL A 41 -11.88 3.09 -4.45
N VAL A 42 -11.15 4.16 -4.17
CA VAL A 42 -9.68 4.14 -4.08
C VAL A 42 -9.27 4.16 -2.61
N GLY A 43 -8.57 3.12 -2.17
CA GLY A 43 -7.93 3.12 -0.85
C GLY A 43 -6.66 3.97 -0.91
N LEU A 44 -6.62 5.09 -0.20
CA LEU A 44 -5.48 6.00 -0.17
C LEU A 44 -4.79 5.93 1.20
N GLY A 45 -3.62 5.32 1.26
CA GLY A 45 -2.81 5.21 2.47
C GLY A 45 -1.83 6.36 2.60
N VAL A 46 -2.17 7.34 3.43
CA VAL A 46 -1.27 8.46 3.79
C VAL A 46 -0.38 8.07 4.97
N MET A 47 0.76 8.76 5.13
CA MET A 47 1.74 8.42 6.16
C MET A 47 2.51 9.66 6.62
N THR A 48 2.81 9.72 7.92
CA THR A 48 3.83 10.65 8.43
C THR A 48 5.19 10.25 7.87
N TYR A 49 5.78 11.10 7.05
CA TYR A 49 7.12 10.88 6.53
C TYR A 49 8.13 11.75 7.27
N ALA A 50 8.70 11.23 8.34
CA ALA A 50 9.74 11.89 9.12
C ALA A 50 11.16 11.48 8.68
N GLY A 51 11.30 10.78 7.55
CA GLY A 51 12.57 10.37 6.91
C GLY A 51 13.52 9.56 7.75
N ARG A 52 13.00 8.74 8.62
CA ARG A 52 13.80 7.86 9.48
C ARG A 52 14.75 6.92 8.74
N TYR A 53 14.61 6.78 7.43
CA TYR A 53 15.33 5.77 6.62
C TYR A 53 16.09 6.36 5.43
N SER A 54 16.14 7.67 5.25
CA SER A 54 17.02 8.29 4.25
C SER A 54 18.36 8.65 4.90
N VAL A 55 19.45 8.47 4.14
CA VAL A 55 20.80 8.90 4.51
C VAL A 55 20.85 10.43 4.66
N GLU A 56 19.96 11.12 3.98
CA GLU A 56 19.73 12.55 4.09
C GLU A 56 18.56 12.80 5.04
N LYS A 57 18.72 13.72 6.00
CA LYS A 57 17.61 14.15 6.87
C LYS A 57 16.48 14.64 5.97
N PRO A 58 15.27 14.08 6.04
CA PRO A 58 14.14 14.61 5.27
C PRO A 58 13.93 16.03 5.74
N SER A 59 13.89 16.89 4.79
CA SER A 59 13.44 18.26 5.05
C SER A 59 11.91 18.24 5.19
N ASN A 60 11.35 19.17 5.99
CA ASN A 60 9.90 19.43 5.95
C ASN A 60 9.41 19.65 4.52
N ALA A 61 10.28 20.07 3.60
CA ALA A 61 10.00 20.26 2.19
C ALA A 61 9.60 18.95 1.48
N THR A 62 10.32 17.84 1.68
CA THR A 62 9.98 16.54 1.04
C THR A 62 8.65 16.01 1.55
N TYR A 63 8.36 16.17 2.85
CA TYR A 63 7.07 15.79 3.39
C TYR A 63 5.93 16.61 2.81
N LEU A 64 6.08 17.94 2.75
CA LEU A 64 5.08 18.82 2.17
C LEU A 64 4.88 18.56 0.66
N GLU A 65 5.98 18.31 -0.07
CA GLU A 65 5.89 17.93 -1.49
C GLU A 65 5.12 16.61 -1.68
N TYR A 66 5.41 15.60 -0.88
CA TYR A 66 4.67 14.35 -0.86
C TYR A 66 3.19 14.57 -0.59
N LEU A 67 2.84 15.33 0.45
CA LEU A 67 1.46 15.57 0.84
C LEU A 67 0.71 16.38 -0.23
N ASN A 68 1.34 17.42 -0.79
CA ASN A 68 0.78 18.23 -1.88
C ASN A 68 0.53 17.40 -3.15
N ASN A 69 1.43 16.46 -3.50
CA ASN A 69 1.21 15.55 -4.62
C ASN A 69 0.02 14.62 -4.37
N LEU A 70 -0.16 14.13 -3.13
CA LEU A 70 -1.33 13.32 -2.76
C LEU A 70 -2.63 14.13 -2.80
N VAL A 71 -2.61 15.38 -2.33
CA VAL A 71 -3.76 16.31 -2.40
C VAL A 71 -4.14 16.55 -3.86
N ALA A 72 -3.19 16.82 -4.74
CA ALA A 72 -3.44 17.01 -6.17
C ALA A 72 -3.99 15.73 -6.82
N PHE A 73 -3.47 14.55 -6.44
CA PHE A 73 -3.98 13.26 -6.90
C PHE A 73 -5.42 13.01 -6.41
N ALA A 74 -5.72 13.31 -5.14
CA ALA A 74 -7.06 13.20 -4.59
C ALA A 74 -8.05 14.14 -5.27
N GLY A 75 -7.64 15.38 -5.56
CA GLY A 75 -8.43 16.31 -6.36
C GLY A 75 -8.77 15.76 -7.74
N TRP A 76 -7.79 15.13 -8.41
CA TRP A 76 -8.01 14.46 -9.68
C TRP A 76 -9.00 13.30 -9.53
N LEU A 77 -8.87 12.46 -8.51
CA LEU A 77 -9.81 11.36 -8.25
C LEU A 77 -11.24 11.86 -8.05
N LEU A 78 -11.43 12.90 -7.24
CA LEU A 78 -12.74 13.50 -7.02
C LEU A 78 -13.33 14.09 -8.30
N ALA A 79 -12.52 14.72 -9.15
CA ALA A 79 -12.96 15.24 -10.44
C ALA A 79 -13.37 14.14 -11.44
N HIS A 80 -12.88 12.89 -11.24
CA HIS A 80 -13.17 11.72 -12.10
C HIS A 80 -14.14 10.72 -11.43
N ASP A 81 -14.95 11.19 -10.50
CA ASP A 81 -16.07 10.45 -9.86
C ASP A 81 -15.66 9.24 -8.99
N TYR A 82 -14.43 9.24 -8.45
CA TYR A 82 -14.00 8.24 -7.45
C TYR A 82 -14.44 8.62 -6.04
N VAL A 83 -14.59 7.62 -5.19
CA VAL A 83 -14.65 7.74 -3.72
C VAL A 83 -13.26 7.42 -3.19
N ILE A 84 -12.78 8.19 -2.22
CA ILE A 84 -11.49 7.99 -1.57
C ILE A 84 -11.75 7.45 -0.16
N ARG A 85 -11.19 6.30 0.14
CA ARG A 85 -11.14 5.76 1.51
C ARG A 85 -9.72 5.95 2.04
N LEU A 86 -9.57 6.75 3.08
CA LEU A 86 -8.29 6.90 3.77
C LEU A 86 -7.97 5.60 4.51
N LEU A 87 -6.75 5.11 4.36
CA LEU A 87 -6.27 3.89 5.00
C LEU A 87 -5.22 4.26 6.04
N THR A 88 -5.52 3.99 7.29
CA THR A 88 -4.58 4.17 8.40
C THR A 88 -3.64 2.97 8.47
N GLY A 89 -2.34 3.22 8.49
CA GLY A 89 -1.33 2.16 8.62
C GLY A 89 -0.72 2.08 10.02
N GLU A 90 -0.83 3.16 10.78
CA GLU A 90 -0.34 3.31 12.15
C GLU A 90 -1.17 4.38 12.86
N VAL A 91 -1.33 4.28 14.19
CA VAL A 91 -2.12 5.26 14.97
C VAL A 91 -1.62 6.70 14.78
N SER A 92 -0.31 6.88 14.62
CA SER A 92 0.31 8.18 14.34
C SER A 92 -0.09 8.81 13.00
N ASP A 93 -0.67 8.05 12.08
CA ASP A 93 -1.09 8.57 10.78
C ASP A 93 -2.40 9.36 10.83
N SER A 94 -3.13 9.33 11.95
CA SER A 94 -4.38 10.10 12.12
C SER A 94 -4.16 11.61 11.95
N SER A 95 -3.07 12.14 12.49
CA SER A 95 -2.73 13.57 12.35
C SER A 95 -2.44 13.96 10.90
N VAL A 96 -1.85 13.04 10.12
CA VAL A 96 -1.60 13.26 8.68
C VAL A 96 -2.88 13.20 7.88
N SER A 97 -3.82 12.33 8.24
CA SER A 97 -5.14 12.29 7.61
C SER A 97 -5.88 13.63 7.80
N ASP A 98 -5.78 14.21 8.98
CA ASP A 98 -6.39 15.53 9.26
C ASP A 98 -5.68 16.67 8.50
N GLU A 99 -4.36 16.66 8.45
CA GLU A 99 -3.58 17.62 7.66
C GLU A 99 -3.90 17.49 6.16
N PHE A 100 -3.94 16.26 5.64
CA PHE A 100 -4.32 15.98 4.25
C PHE A 100 -5.71 16.51 3.91
N LYS A 101 -6.73 16.27 4.75
CA LYS A 101 -8.09 16.78 4.56
C LYS A 101 -8.14 18.30 4.57
N SER A 102 -7.36 18.94 5.46
CA SER A 102 -7.28 20.40 5.54
C SER A 102 -6.68 20.99 4.25
N LEU A 103 -5.56 20.44 3.78
CA LEU A 103 -4.92 20.86 2.53
C LEU A 103 -5.81 20.60 1.31
N LEU A 104 -6.54 19.48 1.30
CA LEU A 104 -7.48 19.18 0.23
C LEU A 104 -8.61 20.22 0.17
N LYS A 105 -9.14 20.62 1.33
CA LYS A 105 -10.16 21.68 1.44
C LYS A 105 -9.63 23.03 1.01
N GLU A 106 -8.41 23.38 1.38
CA GLU A 106 -7.75 24.62 0.92
C GLU A 106 -7.54 24.63 -0.59
N SER A 107 -7.12 23.49 -1.16
CA SER A 107 -6.81 23.36 -2.58
C SER A 107 -8.05 23.38 -3.48
N LEU A 108 -9.13 22.70 -3.08
CA LEU A 108 -10.34 22.53 -3.91
C LEU A 108 -11.48 23.51 -3.58
N GLY A 109 -11.42 24.15 -2.40
CA GLY A 109 -12.51 24.98 -1.89
C GLY A 109 -13.71 24.12 -1.49
N GLN A 110 -14.65 23.90 -2.40
CA GLN A 110 -15.83 23.06 -2.17
C GLN A 110 -15.72 21.75 -2.95
N TYR A 111 -15.95 20.64 -2.28
CA TYR A 111 -16.10 19.30 -2.86
C TYR A 111 -17.09 18.48 -2.02
N ASP A 112 -17.57 17.38 -2.58
CA ASP A 112 -18.45 16.45 -1.87
C ASP A 112 -17.66 15.69 -0.79
N GLU A 113 -17.73 16.16 0.46
CA GLU A 113 -17.00 15.58 1.61
C GLU A 113 -17.43 14.14 1.90
N GLU A 114 -18.65 13.72 1.53
CA GLU A 114 -19.12 12.33 1.68
C GLU A 114 -18.33 11.34 0.82
N ARG A 115 -17.59 11.84 -0.16
CA ARG A 115 -16.71 11.04 -1.00
C ARG A 115 -15.33 10.78 -0.39
N ILE A 116 -15.05 11.34 0.77
CA ILE A 116 -13.87 11.05 1.58
C ILE A 116 -14.31 10.22 2.78
N ILE A 117 -14.02 8.93 2.76
CA ILE A 117 -14.31 8.02 3.87
C ILE A 117 -13.07 7.94 4.75
N ASP A 118 -13.18 8.44 5.96
CA ASP A 118 -12.11 8.43 6.97
C ASP A 118 -12.61 7.70 8.22
N GLU A 119 -12.32 6.42 8.28
CA GLU A 119 -12.66 5.52 9.40
C GLU A 119 -11.37 4.96 9.97
N PRO A 120 -10.81 5.54 11.04
CA PRO A 120 -9.54 5.06 11.61
C PRO A 120 -9.61 3.59 12.00
N ALA A 121 -8.60 2.80 11.58
CA ALA A 121 -8.45 1.41 11.96
C ALA A 121 -7.42 1.30 13.09
N LEU A 122 -7.83 0.72 14.22
CA LEU A 122 -6.97 0.50 15.39
C LEU A 122 -6.44 -0.94 15.44
N SER A 123 -6.89 -1.81 14.53
CA SER A 123 -6.43 -3.18 14.44
C SER A 123 -6.45 -3.68 12.99
N VAL A 124 -5.80 -4.82 12.73
CA VAL A 124 -5.79 -5.46 11.41
C VAL A 124 -7.18 -5.89 11.00
N GLU A 125 -7.99 -6.37 11.96
CA GLU A 125 -9.38 -6.79 11.74
C GLU A 125 -10.27 -5.64 11.26
N GLN A 126 -9.96 -4.40 11.67
CA GLN A 126 -10.66 -3.20 11.20
C GLN A 126 -10.10 -2.69 9.86
N LEU A 127 -8.81 -2.85 9.62
CA LEU A 127 -8.16 -2.40 8.38
C LEU A 127 -8.50 -3.31 7.18
N LEU A 128 -8.54 -4.62 7.38
CA LEU A 128 -8.79 -5.58 6.30
C LEU A 128 -10.11 -5.30 5.54
N PRO A 129 -11.27 -5.09 6.20
CA PRO A 129 -12.51 -4.73 5.50
C PRO A 129 -12.41 -3.42 4.71
N GLN A 130 -11.66 -2.45 5.21
CA GLN A 130 -11.46 -1.17 4.52
C GLN A 130 -10.67 -1.35 3.22
N ILE A 131 -9.56 -2.11 3.27
CA ILE A 131 -8.78 -2.43 2.07
C ILE A 131 -9.61 -3.30 1.12
N ALA A 132 -10.37 -4.27 1.65
CA ALA A 132 -11.21 -5.14 0.84
C ALA A 132 -12.33 -4.37 0.10
N ALA A 133 -12.84 -3.29 0.69
CA ALA A 133 -13.84 -2.41 0.07
C ALA A 133 -13.28 -1.55 -1.06
N ALA A 134 -11.96 -1.31 -1.11
CA ALA A 134 -11.33 -0.58 -2.19
C ALA A 134 -11.28 -1.41 -3.49
N ASP A 135 -11.31 -0.73 -4.64
CA ASP A 135 -11.07 -1.32 -5.96
C ASP A 135 -9.59 -1.36 -6.31
N ILE A 136 -8.91 -0.27 -6.02
CA ILE A 136 -7.48 -0.06 -6.22
C ILE A 136 -6.94 0.58 -4.95
N VAL A 137 -5.72 0.24 -4.58
CA VAL A 137 -5.03 0.83 -3.42
C VAL A 137 -3.84 1.65 -3.90
N VAL A 138 -3.71 2.86 -3.38
CA VAL A 138 -2.51 3.71 -3.52
C VAL A 138 -2.00 3.95 -2.12
N ALA A 139 -0.84 3.42 -1.76
CA ALA A 139 -0.41 3.47 -0.37
C ALA A 139 1.11 3.63 -0.21
N THR A 140 1.48 4.32 0.87
CA THR A 140 2.87 4.56 1.26
C THR A 140 3.34 3.54 2.32
N ARG A 141 2.48 3.17 3.27
CA ARG A 141 2.81 2.18 4.31
C ARG A 141 2.99 0.79 3.71
N PHE A 142 4.10 0.14 4.07
CA PHE A 142 4.44 -1.21 3.60
C PHE A 142 3.31 -2.22 3.84
N HIS A 143 2.72 -2.25 5.04
CA HIS A 143 1.66 -3.21 5.35
C HIS A 143 0.35 -2.91 4.64
N ASN A 144 0.03 -1.65 4.31
CA ASN A 144 -1.14 -1.35 3.49
C ASN A 144 -0.97 -1.89 2.06
N VAL A 145 0.24 -1.78 1.48
CA VAL A 145 0.58 -2.37 0.19
C VAL A 145 0.52 -3.90 0.26
N LEU A 146 1.15 -4.49 1.27
CA LEU A 146 1.21 -5.94 1.45
C LEU A 146 -0.18 -6.56 1.65
N LEU A 147 -1.00 -5.97 2.52
CA LEU A 147 -2.39 -6.43 2.75
C LEU A 147 -3.27 -6.25 1.51
N ALA A 148 -3.09 -5.18 0.73
CA ALA A 148 -3.77 -5.01 -0.54
C ALA A 148 -3.44 -6.16 -1.51
N LEU A 149 -2.17 -6.56 -1.62
CA LEU A 149 -1.74 -7.68 -2.43
C LEU A 149 -2.33 -9.01 -1.94
N VAL A 150 -2.30 -9.27 -0.62
CA VAL A 150 -2.93 -10.47 -0.02
C VAL A 150 -4.43 -10.54 -0.30
N LEU A 151 -5.11 -9.39 -0.32
CA LEU A 151 -6.52 -9.26 -0.68
C LEU A 151 -6.76 -9.21 -2.20
N ASN A 152 -5.73 -9.50 -3.01
CA ASN A 152 -5.80 -9.51 -4.47
C ASN A 152 -6.28 -8.18 -5.07
N LYS A 153 -5.89 -7.06 -4.45
CA LYS A 153 -6.19 -5.71 -4.95
C LYS A 153 -5.06 -5.20 -5.83
N PRO A 154 -5.37 -4.63 -7.01
CA PRO A 154 -4.40 -3.85 -7.77
C PRO A 154 -3.86 -2.69 -6.90
N VAL A 155 -2.55 -2.44 -6.97
CA VAL A 155 -1.92 -1.48 -6.07
C VAL A 155 -0.87 -0.64 -6.77
N VAL A 156 -0.83 0.65 -6.43
CA VAL A 156 0.30 1.55 -6.67
C VAL A 156 0.98 1.82 -5.32
N SER A 157 2.26 1.50 -5.22
CA SER A 157 3.04 1.75 -4.01
C SER A 157 3.82 3.04 -4.11
N ILE A 158 3.76 3.89 -3.07
CA ILE A 158 4.63 5.04 -2.90
C ILE A 158 5.74 4.64 -1.93
N SER A 159 6.90 4.32 -2.48
CA SER A 159 8.01 3.74 -1.73
C SER A 159 8.85 4.82 -1.05
N PHE A 160 9.00 4.71 0.25
CA PHE A 160 9.95 5.49 1.05
C PHE A 160 11.14 4.64 1.53
N HIS A 161 11.09 3.33 1.27
CA HIS A 161 12.11 2.38 1.71
C HIS A 161 12.21 1.22 0.72
N HIS A 162 13.42 0.69 0.53
CA HIS A 162 13.68 -0.42 -0.40
C HIS A 162 12.77 -1.64 -0.21
N LYS A 163 12.21 -1.88 0.97
CA LYS A 163 11.27 -2.98 1.22
C LYS A 163 10.04 -2.94 0.32
N CYS A 164 9.44 -1.74 0.13
CA CYS A 164 8.29 -1.58 -0.76
C CYS A 164 8.67 -1.87 -2.20
N ALA A 165 9.81 -1.33 -2.66
CA ALA A 165 10.30 -1.56 -4.02
C ALA A 165 10.64 -3.04 -4.27
N SER A 166 11.26 -3.71 -3.29
CA SER A 166 11.53 -5.16 -3.36
C SER A 166 10.24 -5.96 -3.44
N LEU A 167 9.26 -5.68 -2.56
CA LEU A 167 7.96 -6.34 -2.59
C LEU A 167 7.28 -6.19 -3.94
N MET A 168 7.19 -4.95 -4.46
CA MET A 168 6.55 -4.69 -5.75
C MET A 168 7.27 -5.41 -6.91
N SER A 169 8.61 -5.48 -6.86
CA SER A 169 9.39 -6.22 -7.84
C SER A 169 9.14 -7.74 -7.76
N GLU A 170 9.12 -8.32 -6.56
CA GLU A 170 8.84 -9.74 -6.34
C GLU A 170 7.41 -10.11 -6.79
N MET A 171 6.48 -9.19 -6.64
CA MET A 171 5.09 -9.35 -7.10
C MET A 171 4.91 -9.13 -8.61
N GLY A 172 5.97 -8.72 -9.34
CA GLY A 172 5.91 -8.41 -10.77
C GLY A 172 5.23 -7.07 -11.07
N LEU A 173 5.24 -6.15 -10.11
CA LEU A 173 4.55 -4.85 -10.13
C LEU A 173 5.53 -3.67 -9.99
N ALA A 174 6.81 -3.86 -10.32
CA ALA A 174 7.86 -2.84 -10.13
C ALA A 174 7.54 -1.51 -10.84
N GLU A 175 6.85 -1.55 -11.97
CA GLU A 175 6.42 -0.36 -12.73
C GLU A 175 5.39 0.51 -11.99
N TYR A 176 4.67 -0.07 -11.04
CA TYR A 176 3.67 0.60 -10.18
C TYR A 176 4.24 1.01 -8.82
N CYS A 177 5.56 1.09 -8.71
CA CYS A 177 6.25 1.57 -7.52
C CYS A 177 6.80 2.99 -7.77
N HIS A 178 6.33 3.95 -6.99
CA HIS A 178 6.71 5.36 -7.08
C HIS A 178 7.67 5.71 -5.94
N ASP A 179 8.77 6.40 -6.23
CA ASP A 179 9.69 6.87 -5.18
C ASP A 179 9.14 8.16 -4.55
N ILE A 180 9.01 8.18 -3.23
CA ILE A 180 8.50 9.33 -2.48
C ILE A 180 9.36 10.60 -2.66
N ASN A 181 10.68 10.43 -2.82
CA ASN A 181 11.62 11.54 -2.99
C ASN A 181 11.57 12.17 -4.40
N HIS A 182 10.93 11.50 -5.36
CA HIS A 182 10.78 11.95 -6.74
C HIS A 182 9.30 11.90 -7.14
N MET A 183 8.44 12.27 -6.20
CA MET A 183 7.00 12.17 -6.41
C MET A 183 6.53 13.19 -7.45
N ASN A 184 5.68 12.74 -8.35
CA ASN A 184 5.07 13.55 -9.39
C ASN A 184 3.63 13.12 -9.60
N THR A 185 2.69 14.03 -9.40
CA THR A 185 1.25 13.77 -9.50
C THR A 185 0.84 13.24 -10.89
N GLY A 186 1.39 13.81 -11.97
CA GLY A 186 1.06 13.37 -13.33
C GLY A 186 1.47 11.93 -13.58
N ARG A 187 2.66 11.53 -13.12
CA ARG A 187 3.13 10.15 -13.21
C ARG A 187 2.29 9.23 -12.31
N LEU A 188 1.91 9.67 -11.11
CA LEU A 188 1.06 8.89 -10.21
C LEU A 188 -0.32 8.63 -10.84
N ILE A 189 -0.94 9.64 -11.45
CA ILE A 189 -2.19 9.51 -12.19
C ILE A 189 -2.04 8.51 -13.34
N GLN A 190 -0.98 8.61 -14.12
CA GLN A 190 -0.72 7.70 -15.24
C GLN A 190 -0.57 6.25 -14.76
N GLN A 191 0.21 6.01 -13.71
CA GLN A 191 0.36 4.67 -13.13
C GLN A 191 -0.96 4.14 -12.58
N PHE A 192 -1.76 5.00 -11.92
CA PHE A 192 -3.08 4.63 -11.43
C PHE A 192 -4.01 4.22 -12.56
N GLN A 193 -4.10 5.00 -13.63
CA GLN A 193 -4.90 4.69 -14.82
C GLN A 193 -4.45 3.39 -15.49
N ASP A 194 -3.16 3.13 -15.55
CA ASP A 194 -2.60 1.89 -16.09
C ASP A 194 -2.97 0.69 -15.21
N VAL A 195 -2.87 0.82 -13.89
CA VAL A 195 -3.31 -0.21 -12.94
C VAL A 195 -4.80 -0.49 -13.10
N GLU A 196 -5.62 0.55 -13.19
CA GLU A 196 -7.06 0.41 -13.38
C GLU A 196 -7.41 -0.33 -14.67
N LYS A 197 -6.85 0.13 -15.79
CA LYS A 197 -7.04 -0.48 -17.12
C LYS A 197 -6.61 -1.95 -17.17
N ASN A 198 -5.55 -2.30 -16.43
CA ASN A 198 -5.00 -3.65 -16.42
C ASN A 198 -5.45 -4.48 -15.21
N ALA A 199 -6.35 -3.98 -14.38
CA ALA A 199 -6.75 -4.62 -13.11
C ALA A 199 -7.10 -6.10 -13.25
N GLU A 200 -7.89 -6.46 -14.25
CA GLU A 200 -8.31 -7.85 -14.48
C GLU A 200 -7.16 -8.77 -14.95
N LYS A 201 -6.09 -8.19 -15.53
CA LYS A 201 -4.86 -8.94 -15.89
C LYS A 201 -3.91 -9.04 -14.71
N LEU A 202 -3.87 -8.02 -13.84
CA LEU A 202 -2.99 -7.97 -12.68
C LEU A 202 -3.46 -8.90 -11.56
N LYS A 203 -4.76 -9.01 -11.31
CA LYS A 203 -5.32 -9.87 -10.25
C LYS A 203 -4.86 -11.33 -10.31
N PRO A 204 -4.88 -12.02 -11.46
CA PRO A 204 -4.33 -13.38 -11.56
C PRO A 204 -2.84 -13.46 -11.23
N VAL A 205 -2.04 -12.48 -11.65
CA VAL A 205 -0.61 -12.41 -11.37
C VAL A 205 -0.37 -12.23 -9.87
N ILE A 206 -1.07 -11.28 -9.24
CA ILE A 206 -1.00 -11.03 -7.80
C ILE A 206 -1.36 -12.30 -7.04
N ARG A 207 -2.48 -12.93 -7.38
CA ARG A 207 -2.94 -14.18 -6.72
C ARG A 207 -1.89 -15.28 -6.82
N GLN A 208 -1.31 -15.48 -7.99
CA GLN A 208 -0.27 -16.49 -8.21
C GLN A 208 0.97 -16.22 -7.32
N ARG A 209 1.41 -14.96 -7.21
CA ARG A 209 2.55 -14.57 -6.38
C ARG A 209 2.27 -14.72 -4.89
N VAL A 210 1.08 -14.33 -4.45
CA VAL A 210 0.64 -14.54 -3.06
C VAL A 210 0.63 -16.03 -2.73
N GLU A 211 0.11 -16.88 -3.60
CA GLU A 211 0.09 -18.32 -3.41
C GLU A 211 1.51 -18.93 -3.35
N GLN A 212 2.43 -18.44 -4.19
CA GLN A 212 3.84 -18.85 -4.12
C GLN A 212 4.47 -18.46 -2.78
N SER A 213 4.15 -17.27 -2.27
CA SER A 213 4.64 -16.81 -0.96
C SER A 213 4.08 -17.66 0.19
N ARG A 214 2.81 -18.03 0.15
CA ARG A 214 2.18 -18.94 1.13
C ARG A 214 2.87 -20.30 1.16
N LYS A 215 3.10 -20.90 -0.01
CA LYS A 215 3.82 -22.19 -0.11
C LYS A 215 5.23 -22.13 0.47
N ALA A 216 5.95 -21.03 0.20
CA ALA A 216 7.28 -20.85 0.77
C ALA A 216 7.24 -20.75 2.31
N LEU A 217 6.22 -20.09 2.87
CA LEU A 217 6.02 -20.03 4.32
C LEU A 217 5.62 -21.39 4.92
N ASP A 218 4.80 -22.18 4.24
CA ASP A 218 4.48 -23.55 4.66
C ASP A 218 5.74 -24.42 4.70
N GLU A 219 6.65 -24.28 3.74
CA GLU A 219 7.97 -24.93 3.78
C GLU A 219 8.78 -24.46 5.00
N GLN A 220 8.81 -23.16 5.27
CA GLN A 220 9.49 -22.60 6.44
C GLN A 220 8.94 -23.16 7.76
N TYR A 221 7.63 -23.16 7.92
CA TYR A 221 6.97 -23.72 9.10
C TYR A 221 7.26 -25.21 9.27
N ASN A 222 7.23 -25.97 8.20
CA ASN A 222 7.60 -27.39 8.23
C ASN A 222 9.06 -27.61 8.68
N LEU A 223 9.99 -26.74 8.26
CA LEU A 223 11.39 -26.82 8.71
C LEU A 223 11.54 -26.50 10.19
N ILE A 224 10.81 -25.49 10.70
CA ILE A 224 10.88 -25.07 12.10
C ILE A 224 10.21 -26.09 13.02
N PHE A 225 9.00 -26.54 12.68
CA PHE A 225 8.18 -27.36 13.59
C PHE A 225 8.36 -28.87 13.44
N LYS A 226 8.97 -29.37 12.36
CA LYS A 226 9.39 -30.78 12.27
C LYS A 226 10.70 -31.06 13.00
N SER A 227 11.40 -30.03 13.43
CA SER A 227 12.66 -30.13 14.16
C SER A 227 12.43 -30.12 15.69
N ILE A 228 11.18 -30.01 16.11
CA ILE A 228 10.71 -30.08 17.51
C ILE A 228 9.97 -31.40 17.72
#